data_6a97573c6325edf9985e63086b51a396
#
_entry.id   6a97573c6325edf9985e63086b51a396
#
_cell.length_a   1.000
_cell.length_b   1.000
_cell.length_c   1.000
_cell.angle_alpha   90.00
_cell.angle_beta   90.00
_cell.angle_gamma   90.00
#
_symmetry.space_group_name_H-M   'P 1'
#
loop_
_entity.id
_entity.type
_entity.pdbx_description
1 polymer ?
#
loop_
_entity_poly.entity_id
_entity_poly.type
_entity_poly.pdbx_seq_one_letter_code
_entity_poly.pdbx_strand_id
1 'polypeptide(L)'
;MEFRLEASARLPIYRQIVQQVRQGAARGQLKPGEQLPSVRELSRILVVNPNTIARAYLELEREGILNNQPGRGVFVAEPRAQLAKEVRRRRLIELVDKLLTEAVHLGFSEAEVQRLISARSEQFQWEPARLDTR
;
A
#
# COMPACT_ATOMS: atom_id res chain seq x y z
N MET A 1 7.36 4.92 11.18
CA MET A 1 5.95 4.53 11.04
C MET A 1 5.53 3.68 12.23
N GLU A 2 4.38 3.97 12.79
CA GLU A 2 3.83 3.21 13.89
C GLU A 2 2.71 2.30 13.42
N PHE A 3 2.74 1.06 13.87
CA PHE A 3 1.68 0.11 13.57
C PHE A 3 0.63 0.13 14.68
N ARG A 4 -0.63 0.09 14.29
CA ARG A 4 -1.75 -0.01 15.23
C ARG A 4 -2.51 -1.28 14.91
N LEU A 5 -2.30 -2.31 15.72
CA LEU A 5 -2.90 -3.61 15.48
C LEU A 5 -4.07 -3.84 16.44
N GLU A 6 -5.15 -4.41 15.92
CA GLU A 6 -6.32 -4.72 16.70
C GLU A 6 -6.61 -6.21 16.58
N ALA A 7 -6.35 -6.95 17.67
CA ALA A 7 -6.55 -8.40 17.67
C ALA A 7 -8.02 -8.76 17.50
N SER A 8 -8.93 -7.90 17.95
CA SER A 8 -10.36 -8.16 17.89
C SER A 8 -10.98 -7.80 16.54
N ALA A 9 -10.23 -7.17 15.65
CA ALA A 9 -10.75 -6.80 14.33
C ALA A 9 -10.96 -8.04 13.47
N ARG A 10 -11.89 -7.96 12.52
CA ARG A 10 -12.14 -9.04 11.59
C ARG A 10 -10.94 -9.33 10.70
N LEU A 11 -10.17 -8.32 10.40
CA LEU A 11 -9.03 -8.43 9.52
C LEU A 11 -7.88 -9.11 10.26
N PRO A 12 -7.30 -10.19 9.73
CA PRO A 12 -6.17 -10.86 10.37
C PRO A 12 -5.00 -9.90 10.58
N ILE A 13 -4.19 -10.17 11.58
CA ILE A 13 -3.08 -9.29 11.93
C ILE A 13 -2.14 -9.08 10.74
N TYR A 14 -1.80 -10.15 9.99
CA TYR A 14 -0.88 -9.99 8.87
C TYR A 14 -1.46 -9.04 7.81
N ARG A 15 -2.77 -9.06 7.61
CA ARG A 15 -3.40 -8.15 6.65
C ARG A 15 -3.40 -6.71 7.16
N GLN A 16 -3.54 -6.52 8.46
CA GLN A 16 -3.44 -5.18 9.03
C GLN A 16 -2.05 -4.60 8.78
N ILE A 17 -1.02 -5.43 8.93
CA ILE A 17 0.35 -5.00 8.66
C ILE A 17 0.51 -4.66 7.18
N VAL A 18 0.02 -5.53 6.29
CA VAL A 18 0.08 -5.30 4.85
C VAL A 18 -0.56 -3.97 4.48
N GLN A 19 -1.77 -3.73 4.98
CA GLN A 19 -2.49 -2.50 4.66
C GLN A 19 -1.78 -1.26 5.19
N GLN A 20 -1.24 -1.33 6.41
CA GLN A 20 -0.59 -0.17 7.00
C GLN A 20 0.71 0.17 6.28
N VAL A 21 1.48 -0.83 5.87
CA VAL A 21 2.69 -0.58 5.09
C VAL A 21 2.33 -0.01 3.72
N ARG A 22 1.32 -0.59 3.08
CA ARG A 22 0.88 -0.12 1.77
C ARG A 22 0.44 1.33 1.83
N GLN A 23 -0.38 1.68 2.82
CA GLN A 23 -0.84 3.05 2.99
C GLN A 23 0.29 3.99 3.36
N GLY A 24 1.19 3.54 4.23
CA GLY A 24 2.34 4.36 4.63
C GLY A 24 3.22 4.71 3.45
N ALA A 25 3.45 3.75 2.56
CA ALA A 25 4.22 4.00 1.35
C ALA A 25 3.48 4.96 0.41
N ALA A 26 2.18 4.77 0.25
CA ALA A 26 1.38 5.61 -0.64
C ALA A 26 1.26 7.05 -0.13
N ARG A 27 1.27 7.23 1.19
CA ARG A 27 1.13 8.56 1.79
C ARG A 27 2.46 9.24 2.06
N GLY A 28 3.55 8.61 1.70
CA GLY A 28 4.88 9.19 1.89
C GLY A 28 5.43 9.06 3.29
N GLN A 29 4.75 8.34 4.19
CA GLN A 29 5.27 8.06 5.52
C GLN A 29 6.43 7.08 5.46
N LEU A 30 6.43 6.21 4.47
CA LEU A 30 7.54 5.31 4.16
C LEU A 30 8.05 5.70 2.79
N LYS A 31 9.31 6.04 2.70
CA LYS A 31 9.89 6.54 1.45
C LYS A 31 10.65 5.44 0.74
N PRO A 32 10.68 5.47 -0.59
CA PRO A 32 11.47 4.49 -1.34
C PRO A 32 12.91 4.45 -0.84
N GLY A 33 13.42 3.25 -0.64
CA GLY A 33 14.75 3.05 -0.10
C GLY A 33 14.85 3.01 1.40
N GLU A 34 13.79 3.37 2.10
CA GLU A 34 13.79 3.34 3.56
C GLU A 34 13.81 1.89 4.04
N GLN A 35 14.64 1.61 5.05
CA GLN A 35 14.75 0.26 5.59
C GLN A 35 13.69 0.04 6.66
N LEU A 36 13.02 -1.10 6.59
CA LEU A 36 12.05 -1.51 7.60
C LEU A 36 12.73 -2.40 8.64
N PRO A 37 12.14 -2.51 9.83
CA PRO A 37 12.66 -3.45 10.82
C PRO A 37 12.65 -4.86 10.26
N SER A 38 13.59 -5.69 10.71
CA SER A 38 13.61 -7.09 10.32
C SER A 38 12.37 -7.79 10.89
N VAL A 39 12.08 -8.99 10.35
CA VAL A 39 10.96 -9.79 10.87
C VAL A 39 11.11 -9.97 12.38
N ARG A 40 12.32 -10.29 12.83
CA ARG A 40 12.58 -10.51 14.25
C ARG A 40 12.35 -9.25 15.08
N GLU A 41 12.85 -8.13 14.58
CA GLU A 41 12.69 -6.87 15.29
C GLU A 41 11.22 -6.46 15.40
N LEU A 42 10.51 -6.53 14.28
CA LEU A 42 9.10 -6.12 14.28
C LEU A 42 8.26 -7.06 15.12
N SER A 43 8.58 -8.36 15.10
CA SER A 43 7.92 -9.34 15.94
C SER A 43 8.05 -8.96 17.42
N ARG A 44 9.21 -8.51 17.85
CA ARG A 44 9.41 -8.08 19.23
C ARG A 44 8.67 -6.79 19.53
N ILE A 45 8.75 -5.83 18.62
CA ILE A 45 8.13 -4.52 18.84
C ILE A 45 6.62 -4.65 18.96
N LEU A 46 6.01 -5.45 18.09
CA LEU A 46 4.55 -5.59 18.04
C LEU A 46 4.02 -6.72 18.91
N VAL A 47 4.91 -7.55 19.45
CA VAL A 47 4.55 -8.75 20.22
C VAL A 47 3.63 -9.63 19.36
N VAL A 48 4.08 -9.93 18.16
CA VAL A 48 3.37 -10.72 17.18
C VAL A 48 4.26 -11.87 16.72
N ASN A 49 3.66 -13.01 16.41
CA ASN A 49 4.40 -14.18 15.94
C ASN A 49 5.26 -13.81 14.72
N PRO A 50 6.54 -14.19 14.72
CA PRO A 50 7.40 -13.89 13.57
C PRO A 50 6.86 -14.41 12.24
N ASN A 51 6.17 -15.54 12.25
CA ASN A 51 5.59 -16.08 11.01
C ASN A 51 4.52 -15.16 10.44
N THR A 52 3.78 -14.48 11.31
CA THR A 52 2.77 -13.51 10.89
C THR A 52 3.44 -12.31 10.21
N ILE A 53 4.53 -11.83 10.78
CA ILE A 53 5.29 -10.72 10.19
C ILE A 53 5.88 -11.17 8.85
N ALA A 54 6.48 -12.36 8.82
CA ALA A 54 7.09 -12.87 7.59
C ALA A 54 6.07 -13.00 6.47
N ARG A 55 4.85 -13.44 6.80
CA ARG A 55 3.78 -13.56 5.81
C ARG A 55 3.41 -12.20 5.25
N ALA A 56 3.29 -11.20 6.12
CA ALA A 56 2.96 -9.84 5.67
C ALA A 56 4.05 -9.29 4.76
N TYR A 57 5.31 -9.45 5.15
CA TYR A 57 6.42 -8.96 4.36
C TYR A 57 6.49 -9.66 2.99
N LEU A 58 6.24 -10.96 2.98
CA LEU A 58 6.28 -11.71 1.73
C LEU A 58 5.19 -11.22 0.77
N GLU A 59 4.01 -10.96 1.28
CA GLU A 59 2.92 -10.44 0.46
C GLU A 59 3.26 -9.06 -0.11
N LEU A 60 3.80 -8.19 0.72
CA LEU A 60 4.22 -6.86 0.27
C LEU A 60 5.33 -6.93 -0.76
N GLU A 61 6.21 -7.91 -0.62
CA GLU A 61 7.27 -8.13 -1.59
C GLU A 61 6.68 -8.58 -2.92
N ARG A 62 5.71 -9.49 -2.89
CA ARG A 62 5.03 -9.94 -4.10
C ARG A 62 4.31 -8.81 -4.80
N GLU A 63 3.79 -7.85 -4.04
CA GLU A 63 3.11 -6.70 -4.60
C GLU A 63 4.07 -5.64 -5.10
N GLY A 64 5.37 -5.82 -4.86
CA GLY A 64 6.36 -4.85 -5.29
C GLY A 64 6.46 -3.63 -4.41
N ILE A 65 5.89 -3.68 -3.20
CA ILE A 65 5.96 -2.56 -2.26
C ILE A 65 7.23 -2.65 -1.43
N LEU A 66 7.66 -3.85 -1.10
CA LEU A 66 8.90 -4.07 -0.38
C LEU A 66 9.90 -4.83 -1.23
N ASN A 67 11.17 -4.60 -0.94
CA ASN A 67 12.28 -5.24 -1.63
C ASN A 67 13.16 -5.89 -0.57
N ASN A 68 13.24 -7.22 -0.60
CA ASN A 68 14.10 -7.96 0.32
C ASN A 68 15.48 -8.12 -0.29
N GLN A 69 16.49 -7.57 0.39
CA GLN A 69 17.88 -7.69 -0.04
C GLN A 69 18.58 -8.60 0.94
N PRO A 70 18.85 -9.86 0.56
CA PRO A 70 19.46 -10.82 1.48
C PRO A 70 20.77 -10.28 2.08
N GLY A 71 20.91 -10.44 3.38
CA GLY A 71 22.08 -9.96 4.10
C GLY A 71 22.08 -8.46 4.37
N ARG A 72 21.16 -7.70 3.80
CA ARG A 72 21.10 -6.25 4.01
C ARG A 72 19.80 -5.82 4.68
N GLY A 73 18.68 -6.48 4.40
CA GLY A 73 17.42 -6.16 5.05
C GLY A 73 16.28 -6.00 4.07
N VAL A 74 15.18 -5.46 4.59
CA VAL A 74 13.96 -5.23 3.83
C VAL A 74 13.78 -3.73 3.65
N PHE A 75 13.56 -3.30 2.43
CA PHE A 75 13.49 -1.89 2.07
C PHE A 75 12.20 -1.58 1.32
N VAL A 76 11.75 -0.35 1.42
CA VAL A 76 10.62 0.12 0.63
C VAL A 76 11.07 0.23 -0.82
N ALA A 77 10.32 -0.40 -1.72
CA ALA A 77 10.68 -0.43 -3.14
C ALA A 77 10.26 0.84 -3.85
N GLU A 78 10.88 1.08 -4.99
CA GLU A 78 10.44 2.14 -5.89
C GLU A 78 9.07 1.79 -6.47
N PRO A 79 8.26 2.77 -6.85
CA PRO A 79 6.99 2.48 -7.52
C PRO A 79 7.21 1.59 -8.74
N ARG A 80 6.18 0.84 -9.10
CA ARG A 80 6.28 -0.17 -10.16
C ARG A 80 6.41 0.45 -11.54
N ALA A 81 7.56 1.00 -11.82
CA ALA A 81 7.81 1.61 -13.12
C ALA A 81 8.05 0.55 -14.21
N GLN A 82 8.41 -0.66 -13.83
CA GLN A 82 8.74 -1.70 -14.80
C GLN A 82 7.50 -2.33 -15.45
N LEU A 83 6.32 -2.11 -14.91
CA LEU A 83 5.12 -2.60 -15.56
C LEU A 83 4.77 -1.68 -16.72
N ALA A 84 4.31 -2.28 -17.82
CA ALA A 84 3.88 -1.49 -18.97
C ALA A 84 2.75 -0.54 -18.59
N LYS A 85 2.77 0.65 -19.15
CA LYS A 85 1.77 1.68 -18.86
C LYS A 85 0.36 1.17 -19.12
N GLU A 86 0.18 0.38 -20.17
CA GLU A 86 -1.10 -0.22 -20.49
C GLU A 86 -1.63 -1.11 -19.38
N VAL A 87 -0.74 -1.96 -18.84
CA VAL A 87 -1.13 -2.88 -17.78
C VAL A 87 -1.48 -2.12 -16.51
N ARG A 88 -0.67 -1.11 -16.16
CA ARG A 88 -0.93 -0.29 -14.98
C ARG A 88 -2.26 0.45 -15.12
N ARG A 89 -2.52 1.00 -16.30
CA ARG A 89 -3.75 1.73 -16.56
C ARG A 89 -4.96 0.82 -16.45
N ARG A 90 -4.88 -0.38 -17.00
CA ARG A 90 -5.98 -1.35 -16.95
C ARG A 90 -6.31 -1.73 -15.51
N ARG A 91 -5.29 -1.98 -14.70
CA ARG A 91 -5.50 -2.30 -13.29
C ARG A 91 -6.17 -1.16 -12.55
N LEU A 92 -5.75 0.07 -12.84
CA LEU A 92 -6.34 1.22 -12.19
C LEU A 92 -7.80 1.40 -12.60
N ILE A 93 -8.12 1.17 -13.87
CA ILE A 93 -9.50 1.24 -14.35
C ILE A 93 -10.38 0.25 -13.60
N GLU A 94 -9.89 -0.97 -13.39
CA GLU A 94 -10.65 -1.97 -12.65
C GLU A 94 -10.96 -1.50 -11.23
N LEU A 95 -9.99 -0.87 -10.58
CA LEU A 95 -10.19 -0.36 -9.23
C LEU A 95 -11.16 0.81 -9.21
N VAL A 96 -11.06 1.70 -10.20
CA VAL A 96 -11.97 2.82 -10.31
C VAL A 96 -13.39 2.31 -10.53
N ASP A 97 -13.57 1.31 -11.40
CA ASP A 97 -14.89 0.75 -11.65
C ASP A 97 -15.48 0.15 -10.38
N LYS A 98 -14.66 -0.52 -9.58
CA LYS A 98 -15.13 -1.05 -8.30
C LYS A 98 -15.60 0.07 -7.37
N LEU A 99 -14.81 1.12 -7.28
CA LEU A 99 -15.14 2.27 -6.44
C LEU A 99 -16.46 2.89 -6.90
N LEU A 100 -16.60 3.11 -8.18
CA LEU A 100 -17.81 3.75 -8.73
C LEU A 100 -19.04 2.88 -8.54
N THR A 101 -18.89 1.57 -8.73
CA THR A 101 -20.00 0.64 -8.49
C THR A 101 -20.46 0.75 -7.04
N GLU A 102 -19.53 0.73 -6.12
CA GLU A 102 -19.87 0.82 -4.70
C GLU A 102 -20.52 2.15 -4.36
N ALA A 103 -20.00 3.23 -4.94
CA ALA A 103 -20.52 4.58 -4.68
C ALA A 103 -21.98 4.69 -5.13
N VAL A 104 -22.29 4.11 -6.28
CA VAL A 104 -23.68 4.10 -6.76
C VAL A 104 -24.58 3.38 -5.77
N HIS A 105 -24.15 2.22 -5.28
CA HIS A 105 -24.96 1.45 -4.33
C HIS A 105 -25.08 2.14 -2.98
N LEU A 106 -24.10 2.96 -2.63
CA LEU A 106 -24.15 3.72 -1.38
C LEU A 106 -24.97 5.01 -1.52
N GLY A 107 -25.44 5.31 -2.72
CA GLY A 107 -26.35 6.44 -2.92
C GLY A 107 -25.66 7.77 -3.16
N PHE A 108 -24.40 7.77 -3.53
CA PHE A 108 -23.70 9.02 -3.80
C PHE A 108 -23.80 9.42 -5.26
N SER A 109 -23.81 10.73 -5.50
CA SER A 109 -23.78 11.25 -6.86
C SER A 109 -22.35 11.30 -7.38
N GLU A 110 -22.23 11.41 -8.69
CA GLU A 110 -20.92 11.53 -9.32
C GLU A 110 -20.16 12.74 -8.77
N ALA A 111 -20.84 13.87 -8.63
CA ALA A 111 -20.19 15.07 -8.11
C ALA A 111 -19.66 14.87 -6.69
N GLU A 112 -20.44 14.18 -5.86
CA GLU A 112 -20.00 13.90 -4.49
C GLU A 112 -18.77 12.99 -4.46
N VAL A 113 -18.76 11.98 -5.34
CA VAL A 113 -17.63 11.07 -5.44
C VAL A 113 -16.36 11.82 -5.85
N GLN A 114 -16.50 12.68 -6.87
CA GLN A 114 -15.34 13.46 -7.34
C GLN A 114 -14.80 14.37 -6.26
N ARG A 115 -15.67 15.02 -5.48
CA ARG A 115 -15.24 15.87 -4.38
C ARG A 115 -14.51 15.07 -3.30
N LEU A 116 -15.03 13.87 -3.00
CA LEU A 116 -14.36 13.01 -2.02
C LEU A 116 -13.00 12.56 -2.50
N ILE A 117 -12.89 12.20 -3.78
CA ILE A 117 -11.60 11.79 -4.33
C ILE A 117 -10.59 12.93 -4.21
N SER A 118 -10.99 14.14 -4.59
CA SER A 118 -10.10 15.30 -4.48
C SER A 118 -9.64 15.54 -3.05
N ALA A 119 -10.57 15.49 -2.11
CA ALA A 119 -10.24 15.71 -0.70
C ALA A 119 -9.32 14.64 -0.15
N ARG A 120 -9.60 13.38 -0.48
CA ARG A 120 -8.79 12.27 0.03
C ARG A 120 -7.42 12.19 -0.61
N SER A 121 -7.32 12.59 -1.88
CA SER A 121 -6.06 12.50 -2.60
C SER A 121 -4.96 13.36 -1.97
N GLU A 122 -5.33 14.39 -1.21
CA GLU A 122 -4.35 15.22 -0.51
C GLU A 122 -3.60 14.46 0.58
N GLN A 123 -4.13 13.32 1.00
CA GLN A 123 -3.50 12.49 2.02
C GLN A 123 -2.41 11.58 1.45
N PHE A 124 -2.20 11.60 0.14
CA PHE A 124 -1.33 10.64 -0.52
C PHE A 124 -0.14 11.34 -1.16
N GLN A 125 0.93 10.57 -1.36
CA GLN A 125 2.14 11.07 -1.99
C GLN A 125 2.10 10.68 -3.46
N TRP A 126 2.10 11.68 -4.33
CA TRP A 126 1.97 11.45 -5.76
C TRP A 126 3.29 11.61 -6.48
N GLU A 127 3.51 10.77 -7.49
CA GLU A 127 4.63 10.96 -8.39
C GLU A 127 4.31 12.12 -9.31
N PRO A 128 5.32 12.96 -9.64
CA PRO A 128 5.07 14.00 -10.63
C PRO A 128 4.63 13.37 -11.94
N ALA A 129 3.75 14.05 -12.65
CA ALA A 129 3.31 13.56 -13.94
C ALA A 129 4.52 13.45 -14.86
N ARG A 130 4.71 12.27 -15.46
CA ARG A 130 5.78 12.06 -16.40
C ARG A 130 5.35 12.57 -17.77
N LEU A 131 6.19 13.38 -18.36
CA LEU A 131 5.96 13.76 -19.72
C LEU A 131 6.20 12.54 -20.59
N ASP A 132 5.19 12.13 -21.29
CA ASP A 132 5.31 11.02 -22.21
C ASP A 132 5.97 11.50 -23.44
N THR A 133 7.21 11.20 -23.55
CA THR A 133 7.96 11.59 -24.72
C THR A 133 7.91 10.49 -25.75
N ARG A 134 7.03 9.77 -25.89
CA ARG A 134 6.94 8.75 -26.79
C ARG A 134 6.89 8.93 -28.10
#